data_a91af16bfa604268445a4183d97976a9
#
_entry.id   a91af16bfa604268445a4183d97976a9
#
_cell.length_a   1.000
_cell.length_b   1.000
_cell.length_c   1.000
_cell.angle_alpha   90.00
_cell.angle_beta   90.00
_cell.angle_gamma   90.00
#
_symmetry.space_group_name_H-M   'P 1'
#
loop_
_entity.id
_entity.type
_entity.pdbx_description
1 polymer ?
#
loop_
_entity_poly.entity_id
_entity_poly.type
_entity_poly.pdbx_seq_one_letter_code
_entity_poly.pdbx_strand_id
1 'polypeptide(L)'
;MEININEVLFVIPARGGSKRLPKKNIKPLAGKPLICYSLDIARQLTDDGNICISTDSDDIISVVSDCGYHVPFKRPDELASDTATTNDVLVHAVNYYKQLGMDYKYLVLLQVTSPLRRKEDITNVLSLIDDTCDMVVSVRKSHAASVMCRSEERRVGKECRSRWSPYH
;
A
#
# COMPACT_ATOMS: atom_id res chain seq x y z
N MET A 1 -21.86 4.63 4.61
CA MET A 1 -21.17 5.41 5.67
C MET A 1 -20.09 6.23 5.00
N GLU A 2 -19.99 7.54 5.30
CA GLU A 2 -18.90 8.36 4.73
C GLU A 2 -17.68 8.21 5.64
N ILE A 3 -16.57 7.68 5.09
CA ILE A 3 -15.34 7.48 5.85
C ILE A 3 -14.66 8.83 6.05
N ASN A 4 -14.34 9.17 7.29
CA ASN A 4 -13.51 10.31 7.59
C ASN A 4 -12.06 10.00 7.17
N ILE A 5 -11.56 10.74 6.20
CA ILE A 5 -10.21 10.50 5.63
C ILE A 5 -9.10 10.66 6.67
N ASN A 6 -9.33 11.40 7.74
CA ASN A 6 -8.38 11.57 8.85
C ASN A 6 -8.25 10.31 9.74
N GLU A 7 -9.18 9.36 9.62
CA GLU A 7 -9.12 8.06 10.28
C GLU A 7 -8.42 6.99 9.42
N VAL A 8 -7.88 7.39 8.26
CA VAL A 8 -7.26 6.48 7.27
C VAL A 8 -5.75 6.69 7.23
N LEU A 9 -4.98 5.64 7.50
CA LEU A 9 -3.53 5.62 7.28
C LEU A 9 -3.23 5.06 5.88
N PHE A 10 -2.55 5.85 5.06
CA PHE A 10 -2.06 5.42 3.74
C PHE A 10 -0.65 4.86 3.87
N VAL A 11 -0.45 3.58 3.60
CA VAL A 11 0.87 2.93 3.72
C VAL A 11 1.43 2.59 2.34
N ILE A 12 2.65 3.06 2.08
CA ILE A 12 3.42 2.86 0.85
C ILE A 12 4.66 2.03 1.19
N PRO A 13 4.62 0.69 1.14
CA PRO A 13 5.78 -0.12 1.42
C PRO A 13 6.75 -0.12 0.22
N ALA A 14 8.01 0.21 0.48
CA ALA A 14 9.05 0.33 -0.54
C ALA A 14 10.39 -0.17 -0.02
N ARG A 15 10.69 -1.48 -0.16
CA ARG A 15 12.00 -2.01 0.24
C ARG A 15 13.09 -1.68 -0.79
N GLY A 16 14.35 -1.50 -0.32
CA GLY A 16 15.53 -1.28 -1.17
C GLY A 16 15.93 -2.51 -1.98
N GLY A 17 15.86 -3.71 -1.36
CA GLY A 17 16.30 -4.99 -1.90
C GLY A 17 15.39 -5.59 -2.99
N SER A 18 15.24 -4.93 -4.11
CA SER A 18 14.43 -5.44 -5.24
C SER A 18 15.24 -6.37 -6.13
N LYS A 19 15.02 -7.70 -6.03
CA LYS A 19 15.81 -8.75 -6.73
C LYS A 19 15.61 -8.76 -8.25
N ARG A 20 14.36 -8.65 -8.74
CA ARG A 20 14.07 -8.73 -10.18
C ARG A 20 14.46 -7.47 -10.95
N LEU A 21 14.37 -6.31 -10.33
CA LEU A 21 14.72 -5.03 -10.92
C LEU A 21 15.39 -4.18 -9.85
N PRO A 22 16.73 -4.04 -9.85
CA PRO A 22 17.44 -3.25 -8.86
C PRO A 22 16.91 -1.82 -8.78
N LYS A 23 16.79 -1.30 -7.56
CA LYS A 23 16.29 0.05 -7.28
C LYS A 23 14.92 0.37 -7.91
N LYS A 24 14.07 -0.66 -8.12
CA LYS A 24 12.77 -0.53 -8.81
C LYS A 24 11.94 0.65 -8.32
N ASN A 25 11.84 0.84 -7.00
CA ASN A 25 10.94 1.81 -6.40
C ASN A 25 11.32 3.28 -6.68
N ILE A 26 12.59 3.53 -7.03
CA ILE A 26 13.10 4.86 -7.36
C ILE A 26 13.48 4.99 -8.84
N LYS A 27 13.30 3.94 -9.64
CA LYS A 27 13.50 4.05 -11.08
C LYS A 27 12.54 5.07 -11.70
N PRO A 28 13.02 5.89 -12.63
CA PRO A 28 12.15 6.85 -13.31
C PRO A 28 11.18 6.14 -14.25
N LEU A 29 9.90 6.49 -14.15
CA LEU A 29 8.85 6.20 -15.11
C LEU A 29 8.38 7.54 -15.67
N ALA A 30 8.51 7.76 -16.98
CA ALA A 30 8.20 9.04 -17.63
C ALA A 30 8.85 10.26 -16.90
N GLY A 31 10.13 10.10 -16.51
CA GLY A 31 10.91 11.17 -15.86
C GLY A 31 10.70 11.35 -14.36
N LYS A 32 9.80 10.62 -13.72
CA LYS A 32 9.47 10.72 -12.29
C LYS A 32 9.76 9.42 -11.57
N PRO A 33 10.39 9.42 -10.35
CA PRO A 33 10.61 8.19 -9.58
C PRO A 33 9.30 7.44 -9.31
N LEU A 34 9.34 6.12 -9.43
CA LEU A 34 8.13 5.27 -9.37
C LEU A 34 7.35 5.46 -8.06
N ILE A 35 8.04 5.59 -6.92
CA ILE A 35 7.42 5.79 -5.61
C ILE A 35 6.64 7.11 -5.52
N CYS A 36 7.10 8.17 -6.22
CA CYS A 36 6.46 9.48 -6.17
C CYS A 36 5.05 9.48 -6.80
N TYR A 37 4.73 8.52 -7.68
CA TYR A 37 3.35 8.35 -8.19
C TYR A 37 2.38 7.94 -7.07
N SER A 38 2.81 7.02 -6.19
CA SER A 38 1.98 6.59 -5.06
C SER A 38 1.88 7.68 -4.00
N LEU A 39 2.94 8.45 -3.78
CA LEU A 39 2.95 9.59 -2.86
C LEU A 39 1.99 10.69 -3.34
N ASP A 40 2.06 11.06 -4.62
CA ASP A 40 1.19 12.12 -5.16
C ASP A 40 -0.29 11.75 -5.14
N ILE A 41 -0.61 10.47 -5.37
CA ILE A 41 -2.00 10.02 -5.29
C ILE A 41 -2.51 10.08 -3.84
N ALA A 42 -1.68 9.70 -2.85
CA ALA A 42 -2.02 9.81 -1.44
C ALA A 42 -2.25 11.28 -1.04
N ARG A 43 -1.38 12.19 -1.47
CA ARG A 43 -1.48 13.64 -1.23
C ARG A 43 -2.70 14.32 -1.85
N GLN A 44 -3.34 13.70 -2.86
CA GLN A 44 -4.62 14.17 -3.37
C GLN A 44 -5.81 13.83 -2.47
N LEU A 45 -5.60 12.94 -1.50
CA LEU A 45 -6.65 12.41 -0.62
C LEU A 45 -6.51 12.88 0.82
N THR A 46 -5.27 13.06 1.30
CA THR A 46 -4.96 13.35 2.69
C THR A 46 -3.67 14.13 2.85
N ASP A 47 -3.40 14.63 4.04
CA ASP A 47 -2.17 15.31 4.40
C ASP A 47 -1.02 14.30 4.66
N ASP A 48 0.23 14.78 4.57
CA ASP A 48 1.44 13.97 4.76
C ASP A 48 1.48 13.24 6.12
N GLY A 49 0.86 13.79 7.15
CA GLY A 49 0.76 13.15 8.48
C GLY A 49 0.03 11.81 8.49
N ASN A 50 -0.87 11.60 7.54
CA ASN A 50 -1.63 10.36 7.37
C ASN A 50 -1.03 9.43 6.30
N ILE A 51 0.17 9.75 5.81
CA ILE A 51 0.89 8.94 4.83
C ILE A 51 2.11 8.32 5.49
N CYS A 52 2.33 7.03 5.31
CA CYS A 52 3.48 6.29 5.81
C CYS A 52 4.24 5.65 4.63
N ILE A 53 5.39 6.19 4.27
CA ILE A 53 6.34 5.48 3.43
C ILE A 53 7.21 4.61 4.34
N SER A 54 7.03 3.28 4.26
CA SER A 54 7.83 2.32 5.02
C SER A 54 8.96 1.78 4.16
N THR A 55 10.20 2.16 4.48
CA THR A 55 11.40 1.76 3.73
C THR A 55 12.61 1.51 4.64
N ASP A 56 13.47 0.59 4.24
CA ASP A 56 14.78 0.26 4.82
C ASP A 56 15.95 1.00 4.12
N SER A 57 15.68 1.66 2.98
CA SER A 57 16.69 2.17 2.07
C SER A 57 16.90 3.67 2.17
N ASP A 58 18.12 4.09 2.43
CA ASP A 58 18.50 5.51 2.46
C ASP A 58 18.36 6.18 1.07
N ASP A 59 18.60 5.42 -0.02
CA ASP A 59 18.34 5.92 -1.38
C ASP A 59 16.87 6.31 -1.59
N ILE A 60 15.94 5.48 -1.06
CA ILE A 60 14.50 5.76 -1.16
C ILE A 60 14.14 6.96 -0.29
N ILE A 61 14.69 7.05 0.93
CA ILE A 61 14.48 8.18 1.83
C ILE A 61 14.94 9.49 1.14
N SER A 62 16.12 9.49 0.54
CA SER A 62 16.64 10.66 -0.19
C SER A 62 15.68 11.08 -1.31
N VAL A 63 15.26 10.13 -2.17
CA VAL A 63 14.38 10.43 -3.31
C VAL A 63 13.03 10.99 -2.87
N VAL A 64 12.44 10.49 -1.80
CA VAL A 64 11.15 11.01 -1.32
C VAL A 64 11.32 12.35 -0.58
N SER A 65 12.47 12.58 0.03
CA SER A 65 12.82 13.89 0.60
C SER A 65 12.94 14.97 -0.49
N ASP A 66 13.50 14.63 -1.65
CA ASP A 66 13.54 15.53 -2.83
C ASP A 66 12.12 15.83 -3.35
N CYS A 67 11.15 14.93 -3.11
CA CYS A 67 9.72 15.16 -3.38
C CYS A 67 9.03 15.94 -2.24
N GLY A 68 9.77 16.46 -1.25
CA GLY A 68 9.24 17.22 -0.11
C GLY A 68 8.49 16.38 0.91
N TYR A 69 8.78 15.07 1.01
CA TYR A 69 8.16 14.17 2.00
C TYR A 69 9.18 13.68 3.02
N HIS A 70 8.81 13.77 4.30
CA HIS A 70 9.63 13.25 5.39
C HIS A 70 9.19 11.84 5.79
N VAL A 71 10.11 10.86 5.67
CA VAL A 71 9.84 9.47 6.08
C VAL A 71 9.77 9.40 7.62
N PRO A 72 8.68 8.89 8.20
CA PRO A 72 8.46 8.93 9.65
C PRO A 72 9.45 8.04 10.43
N PHE A 73 9.91 6.95 9.83
CA PHE A 73 10.88 6.01 10.41
C PHE A 73 11.61 5.23 9.32
N LYS A 74 12.81 4.77 9.62
CA LYS A 74 13.49 3.76 8.82
C LYS A 74 13.01 2.38 9.25
N ARG A 75 12.55 1.57 8.29
CA ARG A 75 12.07 0.20 8.56
C ARG A 75 13.19 -0.66 9.11
N PRO A 76 12.98 -1.46 10.18
CA PRO A 76 13.93 -2.44 10.66
C PRO A 76 14.29 -3.48 9.59
N ASP A 77 15.54 -3.96 9.61
CA ASP A 77 16.09 -4.89 8.60
C ASP A 77 15.34 -6.23 8.59
N GLU A 78 14.84 -6.68 9.74
CA GLU A 78 14.05 -7.90 9.86
C GLU A 78 12.77 -7.84 8.98
N LEU A 79 12.18 -6.66 8.87
CA LEU A 79 10.98 -6.40 8.04
C LEU A 79 11.32 -6.07 6.58
N ALA A 80 12.59 -6.01 6.23
CA ALA A 80 13.07 -5.83 4.85
C ALA A 80 13.52 -7.16 4.22
N SER A 81 13.54 -8.25 4.99
CA SER A 81 13.91 -9.59 4.55
C SER A 81 12.95 -10.15 3.49
N ASP A 82 13.37 -11.24 2.82
CA ASP A 82 12.51 -11.93 1.85
C ASP A 82 11.39 -12.74 2.50
N THR A 83 11.50 -13.03 3.78
CA THR A 83 10.52 -13.76 4.58
C THR A 83 9.47 -12.85 5.21
N ALA A 84 9.79 -11.56 5.35
CA ALA A 84 8.84 -10.57 5.87
C ALA A 84 7.65 -10.40 4.91
N THR A 85 6.47 -10.55 5.46
CA THR A 85 5.24 -10.38 4.69
C THR A 85 4.84 -8.89 4.59
N THR A 86 3.99 -8.57 3.63
CA THR A 86 3.39 -7.22 3.57
C THR A 86 2.63 -6.91 4.86
N ASN A 87 1.99 -7.91 5.44
CA ASN A 87 1.21 -7.74 6.67
C ASN A 87 2.08 -7.31 7.85
N ASP A 88 3.27 -7.91 8.01
CA ASP A 88 4.22 -7.52 9.07
C ASP A 88 4.61 -6.05 8.95
N VAL A 89 4.82 -5.57 7.72
CA VAL A 89 5.14 -4.16 7.44
C VAL A 89 3.97 -3.23 7.77
N LEU A 90 2.73 -3.64 7.48
CA LEU A 90 1.53 -2.86 7.79
C LEU A 90 1.30 -2.78 9.29
N VAL A 91 1.42 -3.90 10.00
CA VAL A 91 1.31 -3.95 11.48
C VAL A 91 2.37 -3.08 12.14
N HIS A 92 3.62 -3.11 11.64
CA HIS A 92 4.68 -2.24 12.15
C HIS A 92 4.33 -0.76 11.97
N ALA A 93 3.84 -0.36 10.80
CA ALA A 93 3.43 1.01 10.53
C ALA A 93 2.30 1.47 11.48
N VAL A 94 1.25 0.67 11.64
CA VAL A 94 0.14 0.97 12.55
C VAL A 94 0.62 1.11 13.98
N ASN A 95 1.47 0.19 14.46
CA ASN A 95 2.00 0.22 15.82
C ASN A 95 2.87 1.47 16.06
N TYR A 96 3.66 1.88 15.08
CA TYR A 96 4.45 3.11 15.17
C TYR A 96 3.56 4.34 15.39
N TYR A 97 2.52 4.52 14.57
CA TYR A 97 1.60 5.66 14.74
C TYR A 97 0.79 5.59 16.02
N LYS A 98 0.40 4.39 16.45
CA LYS A 98 -0.28 4.19 17.73
C LYS A 98 0.58 4.60 18.92
N GLN A 99 1.90 4.36 18.89
CA GLN A 99 2.85 4.83 19.90
C GLN A 99 2.96 6.37 19.93
N LEU A 100 2.68 7.03 18.81
CA LEU A 100 2.61 8.50 18.74
C LEU A 100 1.25 9.07 19.19
N GLY A 101 0.32 8.21 19.65
CA GLY A 101 -1.02 8.61 20.05
C GLY A 101 -1.99 8.80 18.87
N MET A 102 -1.63 8.34 17.67
CA MET A 102 -2.48 8.39 16.47
C MET A 102 -3.12 7.02 16.24
N ASP A 103 -4.44 6.95 16.38
CA ASP A 103 -5.20 5.71 16.21
C ASP A 103 -6.05 5.78 14.94
N TYR A 104 -5.64 5.03 13.92
CA TYR A 104 -6.31 4.95 12.63
C TYR A 104 -7.28 3.79 12.61
N LYS A 105 -8.49 4.04 12.12
CA LYS A 105 -9.55 3.04 11.99
C LYS A 105 -9.40 2.20 10.72
N TYR A 106 -8.85 2.81 9.67
CA TYR A 106 -8.68 2.19 8.36
C TYR A 106 -7.24 2.29 7.88
N LEU A 107 -6.83 1.33 7.04
CA LEU A 107 -5.53 1.32 6.41
C LEU A 107 -5.70 1.13 4.90
N VAL A 108 -5.06 1.99 4.11
CA VAL A 108 -5.00 1.88 2.65
C VAL A 108 -3.59 1.50 2.22
N LEU A 109 -3.43 0.32 1.62
CA LEU A 109 -2.17 -0.14 1.05
C LEU A 109 -1.99 0.40 -0.37
N LEU A 110 -0.99 1.23 -0.58
CA LEU A 110 -0.60 1.75 -1.90
C LEU A 110 0.70 1.13 -2.38
N GLN A 111 0.61 0.02 -3.09
CA GLN A 111 1.82 -0.60 -3.67
C GLN A 111 2.43 0.27 -4.76
N VAL A 112 3.75 0.48 -4.70
CA VAL A 112 4.54 1.27 -5.67
C VAL A 112 4.45 0.69 -7.09
N THR A 113 4.23 -0.62 -7.22
CA THR A 113 4.13 -1.32 -8.52
C THR A 113 2.84 -1.05 -9.29
N SER A 114 1.94 -0.22 -8.78
CA SER A 114 0.71 0.20 -9.45
C SER A 114 0.66 1.73 -9.60
N PRO A 115 1.56 2.33 -10.41
CA PRO A 115 1.73 3.78 -10.49
C PRO A 115 0.58 4.52 -11.19
N LEU A 116 -0.17 3.82 -12.06
CA LEU A 116 -1.24 4.43 -12.86
C LEU A 116 -2.62 4.41 -12.16
N ARG A 117 -2.61 4.35 -10.83
CA ARG A 117 -3.82 4.42 -10.02
C ARG A 117 -4.36 5.85 -10.04
N ARG A 118 -5.68 5.99 -10.07
CA ARG A 118 -6.36 7.29 -9.99
C ARG A 118 -6.93 7.49 -8.60
N LYS A 119 -7.19 8.76 -8.25
CA LYS A 119 -7.85 9.14 -7.01
C LYS A 119 -9.21 8.44 -6.86
N GLU A 120 -10.00 8.42 -7.94
CA GLU A 120 -11.33 7.83 -7.99
C GLU A 120 -11.31 6.32 -7.69
N ASP A 121 -10.25 5.62 -8.09
CA ASP A 121 -10.10 4.19 -7.80
C ASP A 121 -10.01 3.94 -6.29
N ILE A 122 -9.35 4.83 -5.54
CA ILE A 122 -9.22 4.73 -4.08
C ILE A 122 -10.51 5.16 -3.39
N THR A 123 -11.10 6.28 -3.79
CA THR A 123 -12.35 6.76 -3.18
C THR A 123 -13.49 5.77 -3.39
N ASN A 124 -13.57 5.12 -4.56
CA ASN A 124 -14.54 4.06 -4.83
C ASN A 124 -14.34 2.85 -3.92
N VAL A 125 -13.07 2.44 -3.66
CA VAL A 125 -12.77 1.35 -2.72
C VAL A 125 -13.18 1.72 -1.30
N LEU A 126 -12.88 2.95 -0.85
CA LEU A 126 -13.27 3.43 0.47
C LEU A 126 -14.80 3.49 0.65
N SER A 127 -15.54 3.85 -0.39
CA SER A 127 -17.01 3.92 -0.33
C SER A 127 -17.70 2.55 -0.20
N LEU A 128 -16.97 1.44 -0.46
CA LEU A 128 -17.47 0.07 -0.31
C LEU A 128 -17.26 -0.51 1.09
N ILE A 129 -16.56 0.21 1.96
CA ILE A 129 -16.31 -0.25 3.33
C ILE A 129 -17.59 -0.06 4.15
N ASP A 130 -18.02 -1.11 4.82
CA ASP A 130 -19.13 -1.13 5.76
C ASP A 130 -18.76 -1.92 7.03
N ASP A 131 -19.64 -1.94 8.02
CA ASP A 131 -19.40 -2.62 9.31
C ASP A 131 -19.33 -4.15 9.19
N THR A 132 -19.63 -4.72 8.02
CA THR A 132 -19.59 -6.17 7.75
C THR A 132 -18.35 -6.58 6.98
N CYS A 133 -17.47 -5.64 6.64
CA CYS A 133 -16.37 -5.80 5.72
C CYS A 133 -15.02 -5.64 6.43
N ASP A 134 -14.19 -6.67 6.46
CA ASP A 134 -12.83 -6.62 7.02
C ASP A 134 -11.82 -6.05 6.02
N MET A 135 -12.06 -6.26 4.71
CA MET A 135 -11.14 -5.81 3.66
C MET A 135 -11.88 -5.58 2.34
N VAL A 136 -11.51 -4.52 1.63
CA VAL A 136 -11.91 -4.27 0.25
C VAL A 136 -10.68 -4.25 -0.64
N VAL A 137 -10.70 -4.96 -1.76
CA VAL A 137 -9.58 -5.03 -2.70
C VAL A 137 -10.01 -4.69 -4.11
N SER A 138 -9.13 -3.98 -4.82
CA SER A 138 -9.32 -3.73 -6.25
C SER A 138 -8.97 -4.98 -7.05
N VAL A 139 -9.87 -5.41 -7.90
CA VAL A 139 -9.68 -6.57 -8.78
C VAL A 139 -9.89 -6.17 -10.24
N ARG A 140 -9.23 -6.89 -11.14
CA ARG A 140 -9.50 -6.79 -12.58
C ARG A 140 -9.72 -8.19 -13.16
N LYS A 141 -10.50 -8.27 -14.21
CA LYS A 141 -10.67 -9.53 -14.96
C LYS A 141 -9.30 -9.97 -15.52
N SER A 142 -8.86 -11.17 -15.15
CA SER A 142 -7.65 -11.76 -15.69
C SER A 142 -7.93 -12.44 -17.01
N HIS A 143 -7.04 -12.24 -18.00
CA HIS A 143 -7.05 -13.01 -19.25
C HIS A 143 -6.23 -14.29 -19.15
N ALA A 144 -5.50 -14.50 -18.04
CA ALA A 144 -4.77 -15.73 -17.80
C ALA A 144 -5.73 -16.89 -17.56
N ALA A 145 -5.43 -18.04 -18.18
CA ALA A 145 -6.18 -19.27 -17.93
C ALA A 145 -6.13 -19.61 -16.42
N SER A 146 -7.21 -20.13 -15.86
CA SER A 146 -7.33 -20.46 -14.43
C SER A 146 -6.25 -21.43 -13.95
N VAL A 147 -5.71 -22.26 -14.85
CA VAL A 147 -4.61 -23.20 -14.61
C VAL A 147 -3.28 -22.51 -14.24
N MET A 148 -3.09 -21.27 -14.63
CA MET A 148 -1.92 -20.45 -14.27
C MET A 148 -2.09 -19.74 -12.92
N CYS A 149 -3.26 -19.81 -12.32
CA CYS A 149 -3.54 -19.24 -11.01
C CYS A 149 -3.30 -20.30 -9.95
N ARG A 150 -2.14 -20.21 -9.27
CA ARG A 150 -1.68 -21.20 -8.29
C ARG A 150 -2.41 -21.20 -6.95
N SER A 151 -3.34 -20.30 -6.68
CA SER A 151 -4.03 -20.26 -5.38
C SER A 151 -5.54 -20.44 -5.53
N GLU A 152 -6.12 -21.23 -4.65
CA GLU A 152 -7.56 -21.36 -4.45
C GLU A 152 -8.24 -20.01 -4.21
N GLU A 153 -7.55 -19.09 -3.55
CA GLU A 153 -7.98 -17.72 -3.27
C GLU A 153 -8.40 -16.94 -4.53
N ARG A 154 -7.80 -17.24 -5.69
CA ARG A 154 -8.17 -16.61 -6.95
C ARG A 154 -9.48 -17.14 -7.54
N ARG A 155 -9.94 -18.32 -7.14
CA ARG A 155 -11.26 -18.84 -7.52
C ARG A 155 -12.37 -18.18 -6.72
N VAL A 156 -12.11 -17.91 -5.45
CA VAL A 156 -13.03 -17.23 -4.54
C VAL A 156 -13.17 -15.74 -4.91
N GLY A 157 -12.13 -15.10 -5.37
CA GLY A 157 -12.14 -13.69 -5.79
C GLY A 157 -13.12 -13.34 -6.92
N LYS A 158 -13.74 -14.32 -7.57
CA LYS A 158 -14.82 -14.09 -8.54
C LYS A 158 -16.17 -13.80 -7.87
N GLU A 159 -16.35 -14.25 -6.65
CA GLU A 159 -17.61 -14.14 -5.90
C GLU A 159 -17.50 -13.15 -4.74
N CYS A 160 -16.29 -12.83 -4.30
CA CYS A 160 -16.04 -11.89 -3.24
C CYS A 160 -15.99 -10.47 -3.77
N ARG A 161 -17.11 -9.77 -3.77
CA ARG A 161 -17.18 -8.35 -4.18
C ARG A 161 -16.61 -7.40 -3.15
N SER A 162 -16.56 -7.80 -1.88
CA SER A 162 -16.18 -6.92 -0.76
C SER A 162 -15.56 -7.65 0.44
N ARG A 163 -15.50 -8.97 0.45
CA ARG A 163 -14.94 -9.77 1.54
C ARG A 163 -13.79 -10.63 1.06
N TRP A 164 -12.67 -10.55 1.74
CA TRP A 164 -11.65 -11.57 1.67
C TRP A 164 -12.04 -12.69 2.65
N SER A 165 -12.30 -13.88 2.12
CA SER A 165 -12.47 -15.07 2.96
C SER A 165 -11.21 -15.92 2.87
N PRO A 166 -10.47 -16.12 3.96
CA PRO A 166 -9.33 -17.02 3.99
C PRO A 166 -9.73 -18.50 4.05
N TYR A 167 -11.03 -18.79 4.12
CA TYR A 167 -11.53 -20.14 4.30
C TYR A 167 -12.44 -20.51 3.15
N HIS A 168 -11.87 -21.19 2.18
CA HIS A 168 -12.52 -22.26 1.42
C HIS A 168 -11.50 -22.90 0.49
#